data_39437539ad75ee687ddf518e53c06fad
#
_entry.id   39437539ad75ee687ddf518e53c06fad
#
_cell.length_a   1.000
_cell.length_b   1.000
_cell.length_c   1.000
_cell.angle_alpha   90.00
_cell.angle_beta   90.00
_cell.angle_gamma   90.00
#
_symmetry.space_group_name_H-M   'P 1'
#
loop_
_entity.id
_entity.type
_entity.pdbx_description
1 polymer ?
#
loop_
_entity_poly.entity_id
_entity_poly.type
_entity_poly.pdbx_seq_one_letter_code
_entity_poly.pdbx_strand_id
1 'polypeptide(L)'
;EAWGQGWHAQPSNDFLEENEDGTFLRISFFDDEGVFLETYDADFNFVSSRQLTKGIWTARGYFKGKDARYIVYKQVNSEQSDEKEVVRVVKYDDDWNILGRCSISAINTYSAFSSGSVSMLESDGILYIHAAHTMYDEGTLLESPHHQANMTLEIDEATMTKVADMSAESNEKTGYVSHSWNQFIQADDNYIYRLDQGDSYPRAVTLSRQKKYYEGIDMYHIEDRREIFPICGTGQVYTGVSIGSFDLIGNTLITVGNSIDPDTTDLMLNMVKWRNVFVDVTDKDTFDTKTIWLTNYTDADKIIVYTPHTVVTGDGMYVLWEEGYQDQEDGDYNILTRIAKIKNDGTLDGKIYRICARQTDCKP
;
A
#
# COMPACT_ATOMS: atom_id res chain seq x y z
N GLU A 1 -22.03 -11.03 3.82
CA GLU A 1 -20.82 -11.85 3.94
C GLU A 1 -19.69 -10.97 4.45
N ALA A 2 -19.22 -11.21 5.67
CA ALA A 2 -18.14 -10.46 6.33
C ALA A 2 -16.75 -10.67 5.66
N TRP A 3 -16.72 -11.25 4.49
CA TRP A 3 -15.54 -11.57 3.69
C TRP A 3 -15.06 -10.40 2.84
N GLY A 4 -15.80 -9.29 2.79
CA GLY A 4 -15.46 -8.12 1.98
C GLY A 4 -14.47 -7.16 2.61
N GLN A 5 -13.94 -7.44 3.78
CA GLN A 5 -12.87 -6.64 4.36
C GLN A 5 -11.55 -7.21 3.88
N GLY A 6 -11.11 -6.69 2.77
CA GLY A 6 -9.96 -7.19 2.07
C GLY A 6 -8.69 -7.09 2.89
N TRP A 7 -8.27 -8.21 3.44
CA TRP A 7 -6.90 -8.43 3.82
C TRP A 7 -5.97 -8.42 2.60
N HIS A 8 -6.56 -8.43 1.39
CA HIS A 8 -5.87 -8.14 0.15
C HIS A 8 -6.09 -6.69 -0.22
N ALA A 9 -5.05 -5.89 -0.23
CA ALA A 9 -5.12 -4.58 -0.83
C ALA A 9 -5.30 -4.69 -2.36
N GLN A 10 -5.81 -3.63 -2.93
CA GLN A 10 -5.87 -3.45 -4.38
C GLN A 10 -5.19 -2.13 -4.72
N PRO A 11 -4.60 -1.99 -5.92
CA PRO A 11 -4.15 -0.69 -6.39
C PRO A 11 -5.31 0.30 -6.37
N SER A 12 -5.06 1.51 -5.89
CA SER A 12 -6.06 2.59 -5.96
C SER A 12 -6.32 2.96 -7.42
N ASN A 13 -7.58 3.21 -7.74
CA ASN A 13 -7.99 3.66 -9.07
C ASN A 13 -8.25 5.17 -9.12
N ASP A 14 -8.28 5.83 -7.96
CA ASP A 14 -8.54 7.25 -7.84
C ASP A 14 -7.52 7.92 -6.94
N PHE A 15 -7.07 9.10 -7.36
CA PHE A 15 -6.13 9.93 -6.62
C PHE A 15 -6.60 11.37 -6.67
N LEU A 16 -6.37 12.12 -5.61
CA LEU A 16 -6.77 13.51 -5.49
C LEU A 16 -5.54 14.38 -5.18
N GLU A 17 -5.36 15.45 -5.95
CA GLU A 17 -4.39 16.49 -5.67
C GLU A 17 -5.10 17.81 -5.39
N GLU A 18 -4.62 18.55 -4.41
CA GLU A 18 -4.93 19.96 -4.25
C GLU A 18 -3.91 20.80 -5.04
N ASN A 19 -4.38 21.68 -5.90
CA ASN A 19 -3.55 22.61 -6.63
C ASN A 19 -3.26 23.87 -5.79
N GLU A 20 -2.21 24.60 -6.15
CA GLU A 20 -1.81 25.83 -5.43
C GLU A 20 -2.90 26.92 -5.40
N ASP A 21 -3.79 26.92 -6.37
CA ASP A 21 -4.94 27.85 -6.46
C ASP A 21 -6.18 27.39 -5.66
N GLY A 22 -6.07 26.28 -4.92
CA GLY A 22 -7.16 25.71 -4.13
C GLY A 22 -8.17 24.90 -4.91
N THR A 23 -7.95 24.65 -6.20
CA THR A 23 -8.74 23.70 -7.00
C THR A 23 -8.23 22.28 -6.75
N PHE A 24 -9.02 21.28 -7.16
CA PHE A 24 -8.65 19.88 -7.01
C PHE A 24 -8.58 19.18 -8.36
N LEU A 25 -7.58 18.31 -8.49
CA LEU A 25 -7.43 17.42 -9.63
C LEU A 25 -7.65 15.98 -9.16
N ARG A 26 -8.63 15.30 -9.75
CA ARG A 26 -8.83 13.86 -9.58
C ARG A 26 -8.23 13.13 -10.78
N ILE A 27 -7.40 12.16 -10.51
CA ILE A 27 -6.83 11.24 -11.49
C ILE A 27 -7.55 9.89 -11.33
N SER A 28 -8.29 9.45 -12.34
CA SER A 28 -9.08 8.22 -12.28
C SER A 28 -8.62 7.21 -13.33
N PHE A 29 -8.51 5.96 -12.93
CA PHE A 29 -8.11 4.84 -13.79
C PHE A 29 -9.30 3.95 -14.10
N PHE A 30 -9.52 3.69 -15.39
CA PHE A 30 -10.55 2.77 -15.89
C PHE A 30 -9.87 1.73 -16.78
N ASP A 31 -10.03 0.45 -16.48
CA ASP A 31 -9.29 -0.65 -17.12
C ASP A 31 -9.36 -0.63 -18.65
N ASP A 32 -10.55 -0.39 -19.20
CA ASP A 32 -10.77 -0.44 -20.65
C ASP A 32 -10.75 0.95 -21.32
N GLU A 33 -10.85 2.02 -20.53
CA GLU A 33 -10.97 3.39 -21.04
C GLU A 33 -9.69 4.21 -20.86
N GLY A 34 -8.84 3.85 -19.90
CA GLY A 34 -7.56 4.53 -19.62
C GLY A 34 -7.62 5.50 -18.46
N VAL A 35 -6.89 6.60 -18.56
CA VAL A 35 -6.73 7.58 -17.49
C VAL A 35 -7.51 8.84 -17.79
N PHE A 36 -8.28 9.29 -16.81
CA PHE A 36 -9.04 10.54 -16.86
C PHE A 36 -8.54 11.53 -15.83
N LEU A 37 -8.53 12.79 -16.21
CA LEU A 37 -8.21 13.93 -15.36
C LEU A 37 -9.46 14.77 -15.21
N GLU A 38 -9.93 14.92 -13.98
CA GLU A 38 -11.11 15.71 -13.64
C GLU A 38 -10.71 16.87 -12.73
N THR A 39 -11.10 18.07 -13.09
CA THR A 39 -10.85 19.28 -12.30
C THR A 39 -12.11 19.67 -11.54
N TYR A 40 -11.92 20.03 -10.28
CA TYR A 40 -12.96 20.55 -9.39
C TYR A 40 -12.52 21.90 -8.83
N ASP A 41 -13.48 22.79 -8.58
CA ASP A 41 -13.20 24.06 -7.89
C ASP A 41 -12.98 23.84 -6.37
N ALA A 42 -12.70 24.92 -5.64
CA ALA A 42 -12.44 24.89 -4.20
C ALA A 42 -13.65 24.40 -3.35
N ASP A 43 -14.85 24.45 -3.91
CA ASP A 43 -16.07 23.94 -3.29
C ASP A 43 -16.44 22.51 -3.75
N PHE A 44 -15.50 21.82 -4.43
CA PHE A 44 -15.67 20.49 -5.02
C PHE A 44 -16.75 20.40 -6.12
N ASN A 45 -17.09 21.50 -6.78
CA ASN A 45 -17.94 21.44 -7.96
C ASN A 45 -17.11 21.01 -9.17
N PHE A 46 -17.66 20.11 -9.97
CA PHE A 46 -17.03 19.65 -11.20
C PHE A 46 -16.86 20.80 -12.21
N VAL A 47 -15.65 20.96 -12.73
CA VAL A 47 -15.29 21.99 -13.70
C VAL A 47 -15.09 21.38 -15.09
N SER A 48 -14.24 20.38 -15.20
CA SER A 48 -13.91 19.77 -16.50
C SER A 48 -13.37 18.34 -16.34
N SER A 49 -13.46 17.58 -17.43
CA SER A 49 -12.79 16.28 -17.55
C SER A 49 -12.10 16.13 -18.89
N ARG A 50 -10.95 15.47 -18.91
CA ARG A 50 -10.28 15.06 -20.13
C ARG A 50 -9.67 13.67 -19.99
N GLN A 51 -9.67 12.91 -21.06
CA GLN A 51 -8.96 11.64 -21.13
C GLN A 51 -7.48 11.93 -21.43
N LEU A 52 -6.59 11.47 -20.53
CA LEU A 52 -5.13 11.61 -20.69
C LEU A 52 -4.58 10.55 -21.63
N THR A 53 -4.96 9.30 -21.41
CA THR A 53 -4.51 8.17 -22.22
C THR A 53 -5.68 7.30 -22.63
N LYS A 54 -5.61 6.79 -23.86
CA LYS A 54 -6.48 5.74 -24.35
C LYS A 54 -5.60 4.61 -24.83
N GLY A 55 -5.69 3.45 -24.25
CA GLY A 55 -4.75 2.44 -24.68
C GLY A 55 -4.96 1.05 -24.10
N ILE A 56 -4.12 0.18 -24.60
CA ILE A 56 -4.07 -1.25 -24.27
C ILE A 56 -3.41 -1.56 -22.93
N TRP A 57 -2.86 -0.55 -22.24
CA TRP A 57 -2.18 -0.69 -20.97
C TRP A 57 -3.08 -0.25 -19.83
N THR A 58 -3.13 -1.05 -18.78
CA THR A 58 -3.91 -0.77 -17.58
C THR A 58 -3.09 0.04 -16.59
N ALA A 59 -3.55 1.24 -16.22
CA ALA A 59 -2.93 2.05 -15.17
C ALA A 59 -3.19 1.42 -13.79
N ARG A 60 -2.19 1.45 -12.89
CA ARG A 60 -2.27 0.83 -11.56
C ARG A 60 -1.62 1.64 -10.44
N GLY A 61 -0.89 2.69 -10.73
CA GLY A 61 -0.29 3.55 -9.73
C GLY A 61 -0.09 4.95 -10.24
N TYR A 62 -0.28 5.91 -9.35
CA TYR A 62 -0.01 7.31 -9.55
C TYR A 62 0.84 7.84 -8.42
N PHE A 63 1.79 8.70 -8.74
CA PHE A 63 2.62 9.39 -7.76
C PHE A 63 2.94 10.81 -8.22
N LYS A 64 2.71 11.78 -7.32
CA LYS A 64 3.15 13.15 -7.48
C LYS A 64 4.52 13.28 -6.84
N GLY A 65 5.56 13.31 -7.66
CA GLY A 65 6.92 13.61 -7.23
C GLY A 65 7.11 15.12 -7.04
N LYS A 66 8.34 15.49 -6.69
CA LYS A 66 8.71 16.88 -6.46
C LYS A 66 8.58 17.75 -7.72
N ASP A 67 9.08 17.25 -8.83
CA ASP A 67 9.22 18.01 -10.08
C ASP A 67 8.47 17.33 -11.27
N ALA A 68 7.72 16.25 -11.03
CA ALA A 68 7.02 15.51 -12.06
C ALA A 68 5.90 14.63 -11.48
N ARG A 69 5.02 14.15 -12.36
CA ARG A 69 4.01 13.13 -12.05
C ARG A 69 4.36 11.84 -12.75
N TYR A 70 4.05 10.72 -12.11
CA TYR A 70 4.32 9.38 -12.62
C TYR A 70 3.06 8.55 -12.64
N ILE A 71 2.83 7.86 -13.77
CA ILE A 71 1.79 6.83 -13.86
C ILE A 71 2.44 5.51 -14.23
N VAL A 72 2.07 4.47 -13.50
CA VAL A 72 2.54 3.11 -13.71
C VAL A 72 1.46 2.31 -14.41
N TYR A 73 1.84 1.66 -15.50
CA TYR A 73 0.97 0.83 -16.31
C TYR A 73 1.46 -0.61 -16.32
N LYS A 74 0.54 -1.55 -16.48
CA LYS A 74 0.84 -2.97 -16.65
C LYS A 74 0.25 -3.59 -17.90
N GLN A 75 0.81 -4.70 -18.32
CA GLN A 75 0.18 -5.69 -19.18
C GLN A 75 0.48 -7.11 -18.67
N VAL A 76 -0.39 -8.07 -19.04
CA VAL A 76 -0.21 -9.47 -18.69
C VAL A 76 0.82 -10.10 -19.63
N ASN A 77 1.69 -10.93 -19.08
CA ASN A 77 2.72 -11.68 -19.80
C ASN A 77 2.38 -13.17 -19.84
N SER A 78 1.34 -13.49 -20.59
CA SER A 78 0.87 -14.89 -20.72
C SER A 78 1.88 -15.83 -21.35
N GLU A 79 2.81 -15.27 -22.15
CA GLU A 79 3.88 -16.02 -22.79
C GLU A 79 5.06 -16.30 -21.86
N GLN A 80 5.09 -15.65 -20.67
CA GLN A 80 6.19 -15.72 -19.69
C GLN A 80 7.55 -15.43 -20.34
N SER A 81 7.57 -14.40 -21.17
CA SER A 81 8.75 -14.00 -21.94
C SER A 81 9.48 -12.85 -21.27
N ASP A 82 10.79 -13.00 -21.09
CA ASP A 82 11.65 -11.92 -20.58
C ASP A 82 11.83 -10.77 -21.59
N GLU A 83 11.46 -10.96 -22.85
CA GLU A 83 11.49 -9.90 -23.85
C GLU A 83 10.26 -9.00 -23.79
N LYS A 84 9.18 -9.46 -23.16
CA LYS A 84 7.92 -8.72 -23.08
C LYS A 84 7.98 -7.64 -22.03
N GLU A 85 7.67 -6.41 -22.42
CA GLU A 85 7.45 -5.32 -21.49
C GLU A 85 6.21 -5.63 -20.62
N VAL A 86 6.36 -5.66 -19.31
CA VAL A 86 5.27 -6.00 -18.36
C VAL A 86 4.86 -4.82 -17.50
N VAL A 87 5.76 -3.86 -17.31
CA VAL A 87 5.52 -2.61 -16.61
C VAL A 87 6.04 -1.45 -17.44
N ARG A 88 5.27 -0.38 -17.48
CA ARG A 88 5.67 0.90 -18.07
C ARG A 88 5.44 2.01 -17.08
N VAL A 89 6.48 2.82 -16.84
CA VAL A 89 6.37 4.04 -16.06
C VAL A 89 6.47 5.23 -17.00
N VAL A 90 5.50 6.14 -16.91
CA VAL A 90 5.49 7.36 -17.72
C VAL A 90 5.63 8.56 -16.80
N LYS A 91 6.62 9.41 -17.10
CA LYS A 91 6.88 10.68 -16.40
C LYS A 91 6.22 11.82 -17.16
N TYR A 92 5.48 12.66 -16.44
CA TYR A 92 4.78 13.83 -16.98
C TYR A 92 5.22 15.11 -16.28
N ASP A 93 5.13 16.23 -16.98
CA ASP A 93 5.20 17.56 -16.38
C ASP A 93 3.84 17.99 -15.77
N ASP A 94 3.77 19.21 -15.24
CA ASP A 94 2.54 19.75 -14.65
C ASP A 94 1.39 19.94 -15.64
N ASP A 95 1.71 20.13 -16.93
CA ASP A 95 0.74 20.21 -18.02
C ASP A 95 0.34 18.85 -18.60
N TRP A 96 0.88 17.77 -18.04
CA TRP A 96 0.69 16.39 -18.48
C TRP A 96 1.33 16.07 -19.84
N ASN A 97 2.38 16.82 -20.25
CA ASN A 97 3.22 16.41 -21.36
C ASN A 97 4.18 15.32 -20.90
N ILE A 98 4.45 14.37 -21.79
CA ILE A 98 5.35 13.25 -21.48
C ILE A 98 6.80 13.75 -21.50
N LEU A 99 7.47 13.64 -20.36
CA LEU A 99 8.90 13.91 -20.20
C LEU A 99 9.77 12.69 -20.48
N GLY A 100 9.29 11.48 -20.19
CA GLY A 100 10.03 10.25 -20.38
C GLY A 100 9.20 8.99 -20.12
N ARG A 101 9.78 7.85 -20.49
CA ARG A 101 9.17 6.53 -20.26
C ARG A 101 10.24 5.53 -19.89
N CYS A 102 9.95 4.69 -18.91
CA CYS A 102 10.72 3.51 -18.56
C CYS A 102 9.92 2.27 -18.96
N SER A 103 10.48 1.45 -19.83
CA SER A 103 9.91 0.15 -20.23
C SER A 103 10.63 -0.96 -19.48
N ILE A 104 9.89 -1.80 -18.77
CA ILE A 104 10.43 -2.83 -17.87
C ILE A 104 9.99 -4.22 -18.34
N SER A 105 10.97 -5.06 -18.57
CA SER A 105 10.86 -6.48 -18.91
C SER A 105 11.84 -7.30 -18.07
N ALA A 106 11.86 -8.61 -18.22
CA ALA A 106 12.77 -9.53 -17.52
C ALA A 106 12.76 -9.37 -16.00
N ILE A 107 11.56 -9.34 -15.41
CA ILE A 107 11.35 -9.22 -13.96
C ILE A 107 10.53 -10.38 -13.39
N ASN A 108 10.65 -11.58 -13.97
CA ASN A 108 9.97 -12.80 -13.52
C ASN A 108 8.48 -12.58 -13.23
N THR A 109 7.76 -11.87 -14.12
CA THR A 109 6.40 -11.43 -13.86
C THR A 109 5.43 -11.88 -14.95
N TYR A 110 4.44 -12.69 -14.54
CA TYR A 110 3.26 -13.02 -15.33
C TYR A 110 2.25 -11.85 -15.34
N SER A 111 1.97 -11.30 -14.15
CA SER A 111 1.08 -10.14 -13.98
C SER A 111 1.58 -9.24 -12.86
N ALA A 112 1.97 -8.01 -13.19
CA ALA A 112 2.32 -7.00 -12.21
C ALA A 112 1.08 -6.42 -11.52
N PHE A 113 1.24 -5.93 -10.30
CA PHE A 113 0.21 -5.22 -9.53
C PHE A 113 -1.09 -6.04 -9.37
N SER A 114 -0.94 -7.34 -9.18
CA SER A 114 -2.05 -8.26 -8.96
C SER A 114 -2.11 -8.72 -7.52
N SER A 115 -3.30 -8.66 -6.93
CA SER A 115 -3.56 -9.10 -5.56
C SER A 115 -2.70 -8.40 -4.50
N GLY A 116 -2.55 -7.09 -4.62
CA GLY A 116 -1.80 -6.27 -3.68
C GLY A 116 -1.87 -4.79 -4.05
N SER A 117 -1.24 -3.94 -3.25
CA SER A 117 -1.17 -2.50 -3.48
C SER A 117 0.01 -2.09 -4.36
N VAL A 118 0.05 -0.81 -4.69
CA VAL A 118 1.20 -0.15 -5.31
C VAL A 118 1.55 1.06 -4.46
N SER A 119 2.77 1.09 -3.94
CA SER A 119 3.31 2.21 -3.18
C SER A 119 4.52 2.78 -3.90
N MET A 120 4.60 4.10 -3.99
CA MET A 120 5.63 4.79 -4.76
C MET A 120 6.29 5.86 -3.91
N LEU A 121 7.57 6.11 -4.16
CA LEU A 121 8.40 7.05 -3.42
C LEU A 121 9.50 7.58 -4.34
N GLU A 122 9.79 8.88 -4.24
CA GLU A 122 10.93 9.53 -4.86
C GLU A 122 12.00 9.83 -3.79
N SER A 123 13.23 9.41 -4.02
CA SER A 123 14.35 9.74 -3.16
C SER A 123 15.67 9.76 -3.90
N ASP A 124 16.42 10.86 -3.77
CA ASP A 124 17.76 11.07 -4.37
C ASP A 124 17.82 10.82 -5.89
N GLY A 125 16.77 11.21 -6.61
CA GLY A 125 16.69 11.05 -8.07
C GLY A 125 16.34 9.64 -8.53
N ILE A 126 15.90 8.78 -7.59
CA ILE A 126 15.38 7.44 -7.88
C ILE A 126 13.90 7.39 -7.52
N LEU A 127 13.09 6.92 -8.45
CA LEU A 127 11.72 6.54 -8.22
C LEU A 127 11.67 5.06 -7.81
N TYR A 128 11.19 4.80 -6.61
CA TYR A 128 10.96 3.47 -6.07
C TYR A 128 9.49 3.09 -6.24
N ILE A 129 9.23 1.87 -6.69
CA ILE A 129 7.88 1.29 -6.80
C ILE A 129 7.88 -0.03 -6.07
N HIS A 130 7.15 -0.10 -4.95
CA HIS A 130 6.97 -1.31 -4.17
C HIS A 130 5.55 -1.83 -4.34
N ALA A 131 5.40 -3.06 -4.79
CA ALA A 131 4.11 -3.60 -5.20
C ALA A 131 4.08 -5.12 -5.15
N ALA A 132 2.90 -5.70 -5.38
CA ALA A 132 2.75 -7.12 -5.58
C ALA A 132 2.85 -7.51 -7.07
N HIS A 133 3.29 -8.73 -7.33
CA HIS A 133 3.21 -9.35 -8.64
C HIS A 133 2.90 -10.84 -8.55
N THR A 134 2.44 -11.39 -9.65
CA THR A 134 2.33 -12.83 -9.86
C THR A 134 3.52 -13.25 -10.72
N MET A 135 4.32 -14.19 -10.22
CA MET A 135 5.55 -14.66 -10.87
C MET A 135 5.26 -15.63 -12.02
N TYR A 136 6.28 -16.01 -12.76
CA TYR A 136 6.19 -17.06 -13.75
C TYR A 136 5.83 -18.41 -13.10
N ASP A 137 5.27 -19.31 -13.90
CA ASP A 137 5.04 -20.68 -13.49
C ASP A 137 6.37 -21.42 -13.31
N GLU A 138 6.65 -21.87 -12.10
CA GLU A 138 7.85 -22.63 -11.76
C GLU A 138 7.74 -24.13 -12.09
N GLY A 139 6.66 -24.55 -12.75
CA GLY A 139 6.41 -25.95 -13.11
C GLY A 139 6.12 -26.84 -11.90
N THR A 140 5.70 -26.27 -10.79
CA THR A 140 5.27 -27.02 -9.62
C THR A 140 3.87 -27.58 -9.83
N LEU A 141 3.60 -28.78 -9.28
CA LEU A 141 2.29 -29.47 -9.40
C LEU A 141 1.21 -28.84 -8.48
N LEU A 142 1.36 -27.57 -8.10
CA LEU A 142 0.39 -26.86 -7.27
C LEU A 142 -0.82 -26.41 -8.13
N GLU A 143 -1.98 -26.36 -7.52
CA GLU A 143 -3.23 -25.91 -8.17
C GLU A 143 -3.16 -24.48 -8.71
N SER A 144 -2.25 -23.65 -8.18
CA SER A 144 -1.93 -22.31 -8.68
C SER A 144 -0.47 -22.27 -9.15
N PRO A 145 -0.23 -22.33 -10.46
CA PRO A 145 1.13 -22.37 -11.00
C PRO A 145 1.88 -21.05 -10.83
N HIS A 146 1.17 -19.95 -10.68
CA HIS A 146 1.76 -18.59 -10.55
C HIS A 146 1.81 -18.16 -9.11
N HIS A 147 3.01 -18.08 -8.55
CA HIS A 147 3.22 -17.64 -7.18
C HIS A 147 3.09 -16.11 -7.06
N GLN A 148 2.40 -15.63 -6.04
CA GLN A 148 2.29 -14.20 -5.76
C GLN A 148 3.33 -13.79 -4.71
N ALA A 149 4.00 -12.66 -4.93
CA ALA A 149 4.99 -12.09 -4.03
C ALA A 149 5.05 -10.56 -4.14
N ASN A 150 5.87 -9.94 -3.29
CA ASN A 150 6.24 -8.54 -3.46
C ASN A 150 7.32 -8.38 -4.54
N MET A 151 7.41 -7.18 -5.09
CA MET A 151 8.50 -6.73 -5.94
C MET A 151 8.86 -5.27 -5.61
N THR A 152 10.10 -4.88 -5.85
CA THR A 152 10.53 -3.48 -5.81
C THR A 152 11.25 -3.14 -7.10
N LEU A 153 10.87 -2.03 -7.73
CA LEU A 153 11.51 -1.51 -8.94
C LEU A 153 12.16 -0.16 -8.60
N GLU A 154 13.36 0.06 -9.09
CA GLU A 154 14.12 1.29 -8.91
C GLU A 154 14.44 1.90 -10.27
N ILE A 155 14.07 3.17 -10.48
CA ILE A 155 14.14 3.85 -11.77
C ILE A 155 14.88 5.17 -11.57
N ASP A 156 15.94 5.38 -12.33
CA ASP A 156 16.60 6.68 -12.42
C ASP A 156 15.66 7.69 -13.09
N GLU A 157 15.34 8.77 -12.39
CA GLU A 157 14.34 9.74 -12.83
C GLU A 157 14.82 10.65 -13.95
N ALA A 158 16.15 10.87 -14.07
CA ALA A 158 16.72 11.72 -15.09
C ALA A 158 16.74 11.04 -16.45
N THR A 159 17.06 9.75 -16.47
CA THR A 159 17.18 8.95 -17.68
C THR A 159 15.96 8.11 -18.00
N MET A 160 15.06 7.95 -17.04
CA MET A 160 13.91 7.02 -17.08
C MET A 160 14.34 5.60 -17.44
N THR A 161 15.38 5.10 -16.78
CA THR A 161 15.90 3.73 -16.95
C THR A 161 15.79 2.95 -15.64
N LYS A 162 15.44 1.66 -15.74
CA LYS A 162 15.47 0.75 -14.59
C LYS A 162 16.93 0.57 -14.14
N VAL A 163 17.23 0.88 -12.89
CA VAL A 163 18.56 0.70 -12.29
C VAL A 163 18.63 -0.56 -11.44
N ALA A 164 17.50 -0.97 -10.85
CA ALA A 164 17.38 -2.22 -10.11
C ALA A 164 15.96 -2.79 -10.13
N ASP A 165 15.86 -4.07 -9.84
CA ASP A 165 14.61 -4.72 -9.44
C ASP A 165 14.88 -5.83 -8.43
N MET A 166 13.92 -6.06 -7.54
CA MET A 166 13.89 -7.13 -6.54
C MET A 166 12.63 -7.95 -6.76
N SER A 167 12.57 -8.61 -7.90
CA SER A 167 11.38 -9.35 -8.34
C SER A 167 11.68 -10.81 -8.65
N ALA A 168 12.93 -11.12 -8.97
CA ALA A 168 13.28 -12.39 -9.59
C ALA A 168 13.63 -13.51 -8.62
N GLU A 169 13.98 -13.20 -7.37
CA GLU A 169 14.51 -14.19 -6.45
C GLU A 169 13.71 -14.31 -5.15
N SER A 170 13.32 -15.52 -4.84
CA SER A 170 12.64 -15.88 -3.58
C SER A 170 13.65 -16.07 -2.45
N ASN A 171 14.42 -15.05 -2.11
CA ASN A 171 15.36 -15.15 -1.00
C ASN A 171 15.25 -13.98 -0.01
N GLU A 172 15.70 -14.19 1.22
CA GLU A 172 15.58 -13.19 2.28
C GLU A 172 16.41 -11.94 2.04
N LYS A 173 17.49 -12.02 1.26
CA LYS A 173 18.38 -10.90 0.97
C LYS A 173 17.74 -9.88 0.04
N THR A 174 16.75 -10.29 -0.77
CA THR A 174 15.98 -9.39 -1.62
C THR A 174 14.78 -8.79 -0.91
N GLY A 175 14.49 -9.21 0.33
CA GLY A 175 13.29 -8.83 1.06
C GLY A 175 12.02 -9.49 0.53
N TYR A 176 12.16 -10.68 -0.06
CA TYR A 176 11.05 -11.46 -0.57
C TYR A 176 10.00 -11.77 0.52
N VAL A 177 8.76 -11.52 0.20
CA VAL A 177 7.59 -11.89 1.00
C VAL A 177 6.59 -12.60 0.10
N SER A 178 6.43 -13.89 0.39
CA SER A 178 5.47 -14.74 -0.30
C SER A 178 4.04 -14.37 0.08
N HIS A 179 3.13 -14.32 -0.90
CA HIS A 179 1.76 -13.89 -0.69
C HIS A 179 1.68 -12.55 0.06
N SER A 180 2.42 -11.55 -0.44
CA SER A 180 2.35 -10.19 0.06
C SER A 180 1.11 -9.48 -0.50
N TRP A 181 0.17 -9.15 0.37
CA TRP A 181 -1.15 -8.63 0.01
C TRP A 181 -1.28 -7.12 0.16
N ASN A 182 -0.33 -6.47 0.82
CA ASN A 182 -0.30 -5.03 0.94
C ASN A 182 1.14 -4.54 1.08
N GLN A 183 1.50 -3.50 0.35
CA GLN A 183 2.86 -2.99 0.23
C GLN A 183 2.91 -1.51 0.53
N PHE A 184 3.92 -1.10 1.31
CA PHE A 184 4.21 0.30 1.60
C PHE A 184 5.71 0.55 1.53
N ILE A 185 6.09 1.79 1.20
CA ILE A 185 7.48 2.20 1.11
C ILE A 185 7.68 3.58 1.71
N GLN A 186 8.77 3.74 2.46
CA GLN A 186 9.23 5.02 3.03
C GLN A 186 10.74 5.15 2.90
N ALA A 187 11.27 6.35 3.01
CA ALA A 187 12.72 6.58 3.00
C ALA A 187 13.13 7.68 3.98
N ASP A 188 14.33 7.56 4.53
CA ASP A 188 15.07 8.66 5.13
C ASP A 188 16.30 9.01 4.26
N ASP A 189 17.26 9.72 4.81
CA ASP A 189 18.47 10.15 4.07
C ASP A 189 19.35 8.96 3.64
N ASN A 190 19.29 7.82 4.34
CA ASN A 190 20.22 6.69 4.16
C ASN A 190 19.55 5.40 3.69
N TYR A 191 18.28 5.20 4.03
CA TYR A 191 17.60 3.92 3.90
C TYR A 191 16.26 4.03 3.20
N ILE A 192 15.88 2.93 2.56
CA ILE A 192 14.53 2.61 2.12
C ILE A 192 13.95 1.60 3.10
N TYR A 193 12.73 1.87 3.57
CA TYR A 193 11.95 1.01 4.45
C TYR A 193 10.76 0.46 3.65
N ARG A 194 10.58 -0.85 3.67
CA ARG A 194 9.46 -1.52 3.01
C ARG A 194 8.66 -2.28 4.04
N LEU A 195 7.35 -2.15 3.97
CA LEU A 195 6.41 -2.88 4.80
C LEU A 195 5.54 -3.76 3.91
N ASP A 196 5.51 -5.05 4.22
CA ASP A 196 4.75 -6.06 3.53
C ASP A 196 3.81 -6.79 4.48
N GLN A 197 2.58 -7.05 4.05
CA GLN A 197 1.64 -7.91 4.75
C GLN A 197 1.65 -9.30 4.09
N GLY A 198 2.40 -10.25 4.65
CA GLY A 198 2.55 -11.60 4.09
C GLY A 198 1.75 -12.65 4.86
N ASP A 199 1.06 -13.56 4.16
CA ASP A 199 0.30 -14.62 4.79
C ASP A 199 0.84 -16.03 4.56
N SER A 200 1.97 -16.15 3.88
CA SER A 200 2.60 -17.44 3.61
C SER A 200 3.99 -17.56 4.22
N TYR A 201 4.92 -16.71 3.79
CA TYR A 201 6.28 -16.65 4.33
C TYR A 201 6.89 -15.25 4.13
N PRO A 202 7.17 -14.53 5.22
CA PRO A 202 6.74 -14.82 6.59
C PRO A 202 5.24 -14.57 6.78
N ARG A 203 4.66 -15.18 7.83
CA ARG A 203 3.26 -14.94 8.21
C ARG A 203 3.18 -13.79 9.19
N ALA A 204 3.44 -12.59 8.68
CA ALA A 204 3.54 -11.39 9.49
C ALA A 204 3.41 -10.11 8.66
N VAL A 205 3.16 -9.00 9.32
CA VAL A 205 3.55 -7.70 8.81
C VAL A 205 5.05 -7.59 8.96
N THR A 206 5.73 -7.50 7.82
CA THR A 206 7.19 -7.58 7.74
C THR A 206 7.77 -6.24 7.37
N LEU A 207 8.62 -5.71 8.21
CA LEU A 207 9.40 -4.51 7.95
C LEU A 207 10.80 -4.90 7.49
N SER A 208 11.27 -4.31 6.40
CA SER A 208 12.64 -4.48 5.91
C SER A 208 13.31 -3.14 5.65
N ARG A 209 14.63 -3.11 5.79
CA ARG A 209 15.46 -1.93 5.55
C ARG A 209 16.59 -2.29 4.60
N GLN A 210 16.78 -1.44 3.57
CA GLN A 210 17.94 -1.52 2.67
C GLN A 210 18.60 -0.14 2.55
N LYS A 211 19.88 -0.10 2.27
CA LYS A 211 20.55 1.14 1.87
C LYS A 211 20.00 1.65 0.55
N LYS A 212 19.91 2.96 0.44
CA LYS A 212 19.60 3.60 -0.82
C LYS A 212 20.61 3.22 -1.89
N TYR A 213 20.13 3.21 -3.14
CA TYR A 213 21.00 2.99 -4.28
C TYR A 213 22.13 4.02 -4.32
N TYR A 214 23.33 3.56 -4.51
CA TYR A 214 24.47 4.33 -5.02
C TYR A 214 25.42 3.42 -5.81
N GLU A 215 26.15 3.98 -6.75
CA GLU A 215 27.03 3.22 -7.64
C GLU A 215 28.03 2.34 -6.86
N GLY A 216 28.07 1.05 -7.17
CA GLY A 216 28.96 0.07 -6.55
C GLY A 216 28.43 -0.70 -5.34
N ILE A 217 27.18 -0.49 -4.94
CA ILE A 217 26.51 -1.34 -3.95
C ILE A 217 25.89 -2.57 -4.62
N ASP A 218 25.96 -3.69 -3.91
CA ASP A 218 25.12 -4.85 -4.17
C ASP A 218 23.67 -4.51 -3.80
N MET A 219 22.87 -4.25 -4.82
CA MET A 219 21.50 -3.74 -4.72
C MET A 219 20.50 -4.75 -4.13
N TYR A 220 20.90 -5.99 -3.97
CA TYR A 220 20.05 -7.06 -3.43
C TYR A 220 20.21 -7.25 -1.92
N HIS A 221 20.72 -6.26 -1.20
CA HIS A 221 21.04 -6.43 0.19
C HIS A 221 20.07 -5.76 1.15
N ILE A 222 19.14 -6.54 1.71
CA ILE A 222 18.39 -6.15 2.89
C ILE A 222 19.33 -6.21 4.09
N GLU A 223 19.52 -5.08 4.77
CA GLU A 223 20.38 -5.02 5.96
C GLU A 223 19.69 -5.55 7.21
N ASP A 224 18.40 -5.30 7.34
CA ASP A 224 17.63 -5.80 8.47
C ASP A 224 16.18 -6.10 8.05
N ARG A 225 15.56 -7.08 8.72
CA ARG A 225 14.20 -7.53 8.52
C ARG A 225 13.60 -7.99 9.84
N ARG A 226 12.36 -7.55 10.12
CA ARG A 226 11.61 -7.92 11.33
C ARG A 226 10.16 -8.19 11.00
N GLU A 227 9.60 -9.16 11.68
CA GLU A 227 8.17 -9.38 11.79
C GLU A 227 7.66 -8.48 12.91
N ILE A 228 6.98 -7.37 12.56
CA ILE A 228 6.55 -6.38 13.55
C ILE A 228 5.16 -6.64 14.10
N PHE A 229 4.32 -7.37 13.37
CA PHE A 229 3.00 -7.79 13.84
C PHE A 229 2.68 -9.19 13.32
N PRO A 230 2.25 -10.14 14.19
CA PRO A 230 1.90 -11.49 13.77
C PRO A 230 0.59 -11.51 12.99
N ILE A 231 0.54 -12.28 11.91
CA ILE A 231 -0.65 -12.41 11.08
C ILE A 231 -1.44 -13.65 11.43
N CYS A 232 -0.77 -14.77 11.60
CA CYS A 232 -1.38 -16.02 12.02
C CYS A 232 -0.36 -16.93 12.70
N GLY A 233 -0.85 -17.85 13.51
CA GLY A 233 -0.03 -18.87 14.15
C GLY A 233 0.46 -19.92 13.16
N THR A 234 1.35 -20.80 13.62
CA THR A 234 1.91 -21.89 12.81
C THR A 234 0.82 -22.78 12.22
N GLY A 235 0.89 -23.00 10.92
CA GLY A 235 -0.07 -23.87 10.20
C GLY A 235 -1.38 -23.20 9.81
N GLN A 236 -1.53 -21.91 10.08
CA GLN A 236 -2.73 -21.14 9.70
C GLN A 236 -2.56 -20.42 8.36
N VAL A 237 -3.62 -20.25 7.64
CA VAL A 237 -3.64 -19.62 6.30
C VAL A 237 -4.20 -18.21 6.35
N TYR A 238 -5.00 -17.89 7.35
CA TYR A 238 -5.76 -16.64 7.40
C TYR A 238 -5.11 -15.60 8.29
N THR A 239 -5.05 -14.37 7.77
CA THR A 239 -4.61 -13.22 8.56
C THR A 239 -5.81 -12.54 9.22
N GLY A 240 -5.63 -12.01 10.42
CA GLY A 240 -6.62 -11.15 11.07
C GLY A 240 -6.34 -9.67 10.86
N VAL A 241 -5.19 -9.33 10.28
CA VAL A 241 -4.72 -7.96 10.17
C VAL A 241 -5.01 -7.35 8.81
N SER A 242 -5.31 -6.06 8.78
CA SER A 242 -5.34 -5.22 7.59
C SER A 242 -4.58 -3.94 7.88
N ILE A 243 -3.62 -3.59 7.03
CA ILE A 243 -2.79 -2.39 7.16
C ILE A 243 -3.28 -1.34 6.18
N GLY A 244 -3.47 -0.11 6.65
CA GLY A 244 -3.91 1.00 5.81
C GLY A 244 -2.88 2.09 5.61
N SER A 245 -1.91 2.23 6.52
CA SER A 245 -0.88 3.25 6.38
C SER A 245 0.44 2.84 7.01
N PHE A 246 1.50 3.42 6.45
CA PHE A 246 2.87 3.29 6.92
C PHE A 246 3.58 4.63 6.70
N ASP A 247 4.00 5.29 7.78
CA ASP A 247 4.56 6.63 7.76
C ASP A 247 5.90 6.69 8.49
N LEU A 248 6.80 7.55 8.04
CA LEU A 248 8.06 7.86 8.72
C LEU A 248 8.01 9.27 9.32
N ILE A 249 8.08 9.36 10.64
CA ILE A 249 8.06 10.65 11.38
C ILE A 249 9.29 10.73 12.29
N GLY A 250 10.26 11.54 11.90
CA GLY A 250 11.53 11.64 12.61
C GLY A 250 12.27 10.29 12.65
N ASN A 251 12.44 9.72 13.84
CA ASN A 251 13.10 8.42 14.03
C ASN A 251 12.11 7.24 14.18
N THR A 252 10.84 7.48 13.86
CA THR A 252 9.78 6.51 14.14
C THR A 252 9.03 6.14 12.87
N LEU A 253 8.88 4.85 12.64
CA LEU A 253 8.00 4.28 11.64
C LEU A 253 6.65 3.98 12.31
N ILE A 254 5.59 4.53 11.77
CA ILE A 254 4.22 4.37 12.26
C ILE A 254 3.45 3.49 11.28
N THR A 255 2.97 2.35 11.76
CA THR A 255 2.08 1.47 11.00
C THR A 255 0.70 1.49 11.62
N VAL A 256 -0.34 1.71 10.82
CA VAL A 256 -1.73 1.74 11.30
C VAL A 256 -2.53 0.65 10.61
N GLY A 257 -3.26 -0.10 11.42
CA GLY A 257 -4.07 -1.20 10.94
C GLY A 257 -5.21 -1.59 11.88
N ASN A 258 -5.94 -2.61 11.51
CA ASN A 258 -6.90 -3.27 12.38
C ASN A 258 -6.62 -4.77 12.49
N SER A 259 -6.88 -5.34 13.63
CA SER A 259 -6.73 -6.78 13.88
C SER A 259 -7.52 -7.18 15.13
N ILE A 260 -7.64 -8.47 15.37
CA ILE A 260 -7.84 -9.01 16.71
C ILE A 260 -6.51 -8.92 17.47
N ASP A 261 -6.57 -8.78 18.78
CA ASP A 261 -5.36 -8.80 19.62
C ASP A 261 -4.79 -10.23 19.67
N PRO A 262 -3.61 -10.49 19.09
CA PRO A 262 -3.04 -11.83 19.02
C PRO A 262 -2.62 -12.39 20.38
N ASP A 263 -2.42 -11.54 21.39
CA ASP A 263 -2.00 -11.96 22.72
C ASP A 263 -3.19 -12.44 23.57
N THR A 264 -4.38 -11.97 23.26
CA THR A 264 -5.60 -12.23 24.07
C THR A 264 -6.62 -13.11 23.38
N THR A 265 -6.44 -13.39 22.08
CA THR A 265 -7.44 -14.04 21.24
C THR A 265 -6.93 -15.33 20.64
N ASP A 266 -7.70 -16.41 20.75
CA ASP A 266 -7.44 -17.63 20.00
C ASP A 266 -7.71 -17.39 18.51
N LEU A 267 -6.61 -17.22 17.75
CA LEU A 267 -6.66 -16.94 16.32
C LEU A 267 -7.36 -18.04 15.51
N MET A 268 -7.41 -19.28 16.04
CA MET A 268 -8.10 -20.40 15.38
C MET A 268 -9.61 -20.28 15.42
N LEU A 269 -10.15 -19.75 16.51
CA LEU A 269 -11.60 -19.71 16.76
C LEU A 269 -12.25 -18.43 16.24
N ASN A 270 -11.44 -17.40 16.04
CA ASN A 270 -11.94 -16.05 15.78
C ASN A 270 -11.51 -15.47 14.45
N MET A 271 -11.61 -16.23 13.40
CA MET A 271 -11.40 -15.75 12.01
C MET A 271 -12.32 -14.60 11.64
N VAL A 272 -12.63 -13.75 12.66
CA VAL A 272 -13.45 -13.06 12.45
C VAL A 272 -14.11 -11.85 12.56
N LYS A 273 -14.67 -11.50 13.41
CA LYS A 273 -15.76 -10.56 13.36
C LYS A 273 -15.38 -9.17 13.88
N TRP A 274 -14.63 -9.11 14.96
CA TRP A 274 -14.44 -7.86 15.68
C TRP A 274 -12.96 -7.52 15.75
N ARG A 275 -12.59 -6.51 15.00
CA ARG A 275 -11.21 -6.03 14.95
C ARG A 275 -11.09 -4.72 15.68
N ASN A 276 -9.94 -4.48 16.24
CA ASN A 276 -9.59 -3.22 16.89
C ASN A 276 -8.55 -2.47 16.07
N VAL A 277 -8.63 -1.16 16.11
CA VAL A 277 -7.63 -0.28 15.49
C VAL A 277 -6.38 -0.28 16.34
N PHE A 278 -5.23 -0.49 15.73
CA PHE A 278 -3.94 -0.42 16.38
C PHE A 278 -2.97 0.53 15.65
N VAL A 279 -1.98 0.98 16.37
CA VAL A 279 -0.82 1.72 15.90
C VAL A 279 0.42 0.99 16.36
N ASP A 280 1.24 0.52 15.44
CA ASP A 280 2.58 0.04 15.74
C ASP A 280 3.55 1.20 15.61
N VAL A 281 4.32 1.42 16.66
CA VAL A 281 5.37 2.42 16.76
C VAL A 281 6.70 1.70 16.77
N THR A 282 7.45 1.82 15.68
CA THR A 282 8.71 1.13 15.48
C THR A 282 9.87 2.13 15.43
N ASP A 283 10.87 1.94 16.27
CA ASP A 283 12.13 2.65 16.15
C ASP A 283 12.84 2.23 14.85
N LYS A 284 13.17 3.17 13.97
CA LYS A 284 13.69 2.87 12.64
C LYS A 284 15.12 2.30 12.65
N ASP A 285 15.87 2.50 13.74
CA ASP A 285 17.25 2.05 13.85
C ASP A 285 17.36 0.64 14.44
N THR A 286 16.53 0.33 15.45
CA THR A 286 16.54 -0.95 16.16
C THR A 286 15.46 -1.93 15.68
N PHE A 287 14.41 -1.43 15.06
CA PHE A 287 13.18 -2.15 14.72
C PHE A 287 12.40 -2.69 15.95
N ASP A 288 12.69 -2.13 17.13
CA ASP A 288 11.86 -2.39 18.30
C ASP A 288 10.48 -1.78 18.10
N THR A 289 9.46 -2.63 18.16
CA THR A 289 8.07 -2.27 17.87
C THR A 289 7.22 -2.36 19.12
N LYS A 290 6.33 -1.38 19.29
CA LYS A 290 5.31 -1.35 20.33
C LYS A 290 3.95 -1.17 19.71
N THR A 291 3.04 -2.12 19.94
CA THR A 291 1.63 -2.02 19.54
C THR A 291 0.81 -1.26 20.55
N ILE A 292 0.00 -0.32 20.07
CA ILE A 292 -0.92 0.51 20.87
C ILE A 292 -2.31 0.36 20.28
N TRP A 293 -3.24 -0.16 21.07
CA TRP A 293 -4.63 -0.30 20.67
C TRP A 293 -5.40 1.01 20.91
N LEU A 294 -5.98 1.57 19.84
CA LEU A 294 -6.82 2.77 19.93
C LEU A 294 -8.26 2.45 20.31
N THR A 295 -8.73 1.25 19.99
CA THR A 295 -10.07 0.77 20.32
C THR A 295 -10.02 -0.55 21.09
N ASN A 296 -11.13 -0.92 21.71
CA ASN A 296 -11.26 -2.17 22.45
C ASN A 296 -12.68 -2.73 22.29
N TYR A 297 -13.06 -2.98 21.03
CA TYR A 297 -14.35 -3.57 20.69
C TYR A 297 -14.37 -5.07 20.98
N THR A 298 -15.53 -5.56 21.33
CA THR A 298 -15.81 -6.96 21.64
C THR A 298 -16.96 -7.48 20.78
N ASP A 299 -17.22 -8.78 20.83
CA ASP A 299 -18.37 -9.39 20.16
C ASP A 299 -19.71 -8.78 20.56
N ALA A 300 -19.81 -8.22 21.77
CA ALA A 300 -21.03 -7.57 22.26
C ALA A 300 -21.31 -6.24 21.54
N ASP A 301 -20.27 -5.57 21.07
CA ASP A 301 -20.39 -4.26 20.41
C ASP A 301 -20.92 -4.38 18.98
N LYS A 302 -20.71 -5.53 18.33
CA LYS A 302 -21.09 -5.82 16.94
C LYS A 302 -20.61 -4.77 15.94
N ILE A 303 -19.40 -4.24 16.17
CA ILE A 303 -18.77 -3.23 15.34
C ILE A 303 -17.80 -3.90 14.39
N ILE A 304 -17.91 -3.59 13.10
CA ILE A 304 -16.94 -3.96 12.09
C ILE A 304 -16.06 -2.75 11.82
N VAL A 305 -14.76 -2.88 12.05
CA VAL A 305 -13.79 -1.84 11.76
C VAL A 305 -13.21 -2.08 10.37
N TYR A 306 -13.35 -1.08 9.47
CA TYR A 306 -12.69 -1.09 8.18
C TYR A 306 -11.25 -0.60 8.32
N THR A 307 -10.43 -0.87 7.31
CA THR A 307 -8.99 -0.55 7.34
C THR A 307 -8.75 0.93 7.66
N PRO A 308 -8.04 1.24 8.75
CA PRO A 308 -7.77 2.62 9.15
C PRO A 308 -6.64 3.21 8.31
N HIS A 309 -6.69 4.53 8.11
CA HIS A 309 -5.66 5.30 7.42
C HIS A 309 -5.16 6.46 8.25
N THR A 310 -3.92 6.89 8.00
CA THR A 310 -3.37 8.10 8.59
C THR A 310 -3.56 9.29 7.68
N VAL A 311 -3.66 10.47 8.30
CA VAL A 311 -3.51 11.78 7.67
C VAL A 311 -2.53 12.58 8.50
N VAL A 312 -1.42 12.98 7.90
CA VAL A 312 -0.41 13.84 8.53
C VAL A 312 -0.66 15.27 8.10
N THR A 313 -0.80 16.17 9.07
CA THR A 313 -1.04 17.59 8.86
C THR A 313 0.02 18.43 9.58
N GLY A 314 0.00 19.74 9.38
CA GLY A 314 0.93 20.66 10.07
C GLY A 314 0.76 20.68 11.60
N ASP A 315 -0.37 20.21 12.13
CA ASP A 315 -0.68 20.18 13.57
C ASP A 315 -0.63 18.78 14.19
N GLY A 316 -0.30 17.74 13.42
CA GLY A 316 -0.08 16.39 13.92
C GLY A 316 -0.58 15.29 13.01
N MET A 317 -0.59 14.07 13.54
CA MET A 317 -1.06 12.88 12.87
C MET A 317 -2.46 12.49 13.35
N TYR A 318 -3.31 12.14 12.41
CA TYR A 318 -4.65 11.64 12.65
C TYR A 318 -4.81 10.24 12.09
N VAL A 319 -5.57 9.41 12.78
CA VAL A 319 -6.01 8.09 12.31
C VAL A 319 -7.50 8.18 12.03
N LEU A 320 -7.90 7.80 10.82
CA LEU A 320 -9.28 7.74 10.37
C LEU A 320 -9.67 6.30 10.08
N TRP A 321 -10.88 5.91 10.48
CA TRP A 321 -11.44 4.60 10.12
C TRP A 321 -12.95 4.66 10.04
N GLU A 322 -13.53 3.71 9.34
CA GLU A 322 -14.97 3.50 9.31
C GLU A 322 -15.37 2.37 10.26
N GLU A 323 -16.51 2.53 10.89
CA GLU A 323 -17.18 1.53 11.72
C GLU A 323 -18.52 1.17 11.10
N GLY A 324 -18.70 -0.10 10.77
CA GLY A 324 -19.98 -0.65 10.36
C GLY A 324 -20.75 -1.19 11.56
N TYR A 325 -22.00 -0.79 11.70
CA TYR A 325 -22.94 -1.28 12.69
C TYR A 325 -24.05 -2.05 11.98
N GLN A 326 -24.24 -3.30 12.34
CA GLN A 326 -25.37 -4.06 11.83
C GLN A 326 -26.63 -3.62 12.55
N ASP A 327 -27.56 -2.98 11.83
CA ASP A 327 -28.90 -2.75 12.35
C ASP A 327 -29.64 -4.09 12.42
N GLN A 328 -30.23 -4.36 13.59
CA GLN A 328 -30.88 -5.66 13.84
C GLN A 328 -32.25 -5.78 13.18
N GLU A 329 -32.85 -4.67 12.78
CA GLU A 329 -34.23 -4.68 12.23
C GLU A 329 -34.24 -4.85 10.69
N ASP A 330 -33.27 -4.25 9.97
CA ASP A 330 -33.31 -4.23 8.50
C ASP A 330 -32.14 -4.99 7.83
N GLY A 331 -31.12 -5.39 8.58
CA GLY A 331 -29.93 -6.05 8.05
C GLY A 331 -28.96 -5.12 7.32
N ASP A 332 -29.25 -3.83 7.28
CA ASP A 332 -28.38 -2.83 6.68
C ASP A 332 -27.26 -2.42 7.62
N TYR A 333 -26.12 -2.05 7.04
CA TYR A 333 -24.97 -1.54 7.78
C TYR A 333 -24.97 -0.01 7.79
N ASN A 334 -25.07 0.56 8.98
CA ASN A 334 -24.78 1.97 9.16
C ASN A 334 -23.28 2.18 9.30
N ILE A 335 -22.68 2.99 8.43
CA ILE A 335 -21.24 3.29 8.43
C ILE A 335 -21.01 4.65 9.08
N LEU A 336 -20.09 4.69 10.03
CA LEU A 336 -19.66 5.90 10.73
C LEU A 336 -18.16 6.08 10.58
N THR A 337 -17.72 7.26 10.22
CA THR A 337 -16.29 7.59 10.20
C THR A 337 -15.85 8.11 11.57
N ARG A 338 -14.74 7.59 12.05
CA ARG A 338 -14.04 8.01 13.25
C ARG A 338 -12.74 8.71 12.90
N ILE A 339 -12.34 9.62 13.76
CA ILE A 339 -11.04 10.27 13.71
C ILE A 339 -10.44 10.39 15.10
N ALA A 340 -9.17 10.07 15.21
CA ALA A 340 -8.38 10.21 16.42
C ALA A 340 -7.08 10.93 16.13
N LYS A 341 -6.74 11.96 16.89
CA LYS A 341 -5.38 12.51 16.87
C LYS A 341 -4.47 11.62 17.70
N ILE A 342 -3.28 11.33 17.21
CA ILE A 342 -2.28 10.53 17.93
C ILE A 342 -0.99 11.34 18.11
N LYS A 343 -0.26 11.02 19.19
CA LYS A 343 1.08 11.54 19.45
C LYS A 343 2.13 10.74 18.68
N ASN A 344 3.36 11.24 18.64
CA ASN A 344 4.48 10.53 17.98
C ASN A 344 4.79 9.16 18.61
N ASP A 345 4.38 8.91 19.84
CA ASP A 345 4.51 7.62 20.52
C ASP A 345 3.31 6.69 20.24
N GLY A 346 2.44 7.06 19.29
CA GLY A 346 1.25 6.31 18.89
C GLY A 346 0.07 6.40 19.85
N THR A 347 0.22 7.01 21.03
CA THR A 347 -0.86 7.12 22.00
C THR A 347 -1.88 8.18 21.58
N LEU A 348 -3.12 7.98 22.00
CA LEU A 348 -4.22 8.89 21.71
C LEU A 348 -3.92 10.31 22.30
N ASP A 349 -4.08 11.34 21.47
CA ASP A 349 -4.02 12.75 21.88
C ASP A 349 -5.44 13.31 22.02
N GLY A 350 -6.03 13.13 23.19
CA GLY A 350 -7.39 13.58 23.47
C GLY A 350 -8.40 12.42 23.40
N LYS A 351 -9.39 12.51 22.50
CA LYS A 351 -10.47 11.53 22.36
C LYS A 351 -10.74 11.19 20.90
N ILE A 352 -11.43 10.07 20.70
CA ILE A 352 -11.92 9.67 19.38
C ILE A 352 -13.21 10.46 19.08
N TYR A 353 -13.25 11.08 17.91
CA TYR A 353 -14.39 11.84 17.42
C TYR A 353 -15.13 11.04 16.35
N ARG A 354 -16.42 11.33 16.22
CA ARG A 354 -17.23 10.91 15.08
C ARG A 354 -17.31 12.05 14.08
N ILE A 355 -17.10 11.76 12.82
CA ILE A 355 -17.37 12.68 11.72
C ILE A 355 -18.54 12.16 10.89
N CYS A 356 -19.32 13.06 10.29
CA CYS A 356 -20.50 12.70 9.51
C CYS A 356 -20.17 12.52 8.01
N ALA A 357 -18.93 12.27 7.68
CA ALA A 357 -18.50 11.98 6.32
C ALA A 357 -18.14 10.50 6.18
N ARG A 358 -18.40 9.91 5.04
CA ARG A 358 -17.94 8.57 4.70
C ARG A 358 -16.52 8.65 4.16
N GLN A 359 -15.65 7.76 4.63
CA GLN A 359 -14.32 7.62 4.05
C GLN A 359 -14.45 7.22 2.58
N THR A 360 -13.61 7.77 1.72
CA THR A 360 -13.54 7.39 0.31
C THR A 360 -12.40 6.42 0.08
N ASP A 361 -12.46 5.67 -1.01
CA ASP A 361 -11.36 4.77 -1.43
C ASP A 361 -10.18 5.55 -2.05
N CYS A 362 -10.27 6.87 -2.11
CA CYS A 362 -9.18 7.74 -2.57
C CYS A 362 -8.06 7.78 -1.54
N LYS A 363 -6.83 7.59 -1.97
CA LYS A 363 -5.65 7.92 -1.15
C LYS A 363 -5.51 9.44 -1.10
N PRO A 364 -5.32 10.01 0.09
CA PRO A 364 -5.01 11.44 0.24
C PRO A 364 -3.65 11.79 -0.36
#